data_d5c6b3b9a1790ff71843fd5fdbce14c5
#
_entry.id   d5c6b3b9a1790ff71843fd5fdbce14c5
#
_cell.length_a   1.000
_cell.length_b   1.000
_cell.length_c   1.000
_cell.angle_alpha   90.00
_cell.angle_beta   90.00
_cell.angle_gamma   90.00
#
_symmetry.space_group_name_H-M   'P 1'
#
loop_
_entity.id
_entity.type
_entity.pdbx_description
1 polymer ?
#
loop_
_entity_poly.entity_id
_entity_poly.type
_entity_poly.pdbx_seq_one_letter_code
_entity_poly.pdbx_strand_id
1 'polypeptide(L)'
;MKKRGEQIMEAIITVIIVLLVCIVIWYISTSNGIKRSQLKVEEAESGIDVALTKRYDVLTKMLDVVKGYQAHEKTVLTELVKLRSGMTMAEKNAANQKMEQLTKDINILAENYPELKSSNNFMELQKTIADVEEHLQAARRLYNANVNTYNTKLVVFPSSI
;
A
#
# COMPACT_ATOMS: atom_id res chain seq x y z
N MET A 1 -46.98 48.03 -16.15
CA MET A 1 -46.23 47.70 -14.92
C MET A 1 -46.31 46.20 -14.57
N LYS A 2 -47.40 45.50 -14.75
CA LYS A 2 -47.61 44.07 -14.41
C LYS A 2 -46.69 43.14 -15.18
N LYS A 3 -46.52 43.25 -16.52
CA LYS A 3 -45.65 42.42 -17.36
C LYS A 3 -44.16 42.51 -16.97
N ARG A 4 -43.67 43.67 -16.49
CA ARG A 4 -42.26 43.86 -16.10
C ARG A 4 -41.98 43.13 -14.76
N GLY A 5 -42.96 43.03 -13.85
CA GLY A 5 -42.85 42.30 -12.61
C GLY A 5 -42.79 40.78 -12.87
N GLU A 6 -43.61 40.28 -13.81
CA GLU A 6 -43.62 38.85 -14.19
C GLU A 6 -42.28 38.43 -14.83
N GLN A 7 -41.70 39.22 -15.72
CA GLN A 7 -40.39 38.95 -16.31
C GLN A 7 -39.23 38.95 -15.28
N ILE A 8 -39.29 39.86 -14.30
CA ILE A 8 -38.31 39.88 -13.21
C ILE A 8 -38.42 38.62 -12.34
N MET A 9 -39.62 38.20 -12.06
CA MET A 9 -39.89 36.98 -11.24
C MET A 9 -39.41 35.70 -11.97
N GLU A 10 -39.68 35.58 -13.29
CA GLU A 10 -39.18 34.47 -14.11
C GLU A 10 -37.65 34.45 -14.18
N ALA A 11 -36.99 35.58 -14.30
CA ALA A 11 -35.55 35.71 -14.30
C ALA A 11 -34.94 35.27 -12.95
N ILE A 12 -35.55 35.65 -11.82
CA ILE A 12 -35.12 35.26 -10.47
C ILE A 12 -35.27 33.75 -10.29
N ILE A 13 -36.39 33.15 -10.68
CA ILE A 13 -36.60 31.71 -10.60
C ILE A 13 -35.55 30.96 -11.45
N THR A 14 -35.28 31.42 -12.65
CA THR A 14 -34.26 30.78 -13.52
C THR A 14 -32.87 30.84 -12.88
N VAL A 15 -32.48 31.95 -12.28
CA VAL A 15 -31.18 32.11 -11.59
C VAL A 15 -31.12 31.14 -10.39
N ILE A 16 -32.20 31.03 -9.61
CA ILE A 16 -32.26 30.10 -8.47
C ILE A 16 -32.11 28.65 -8.94
N ILE A 17 -32.79 28.26 -10.00
CA ILE A 17 -32.67 26.91 -10.58
C ILE A 17 -31.25 26.63 -11.04
N VAL A 18 -30.62 27.55 -11.73
CA VAL A 18 -29.22 27.41 -12.18
C VAL A 18 -28.27 27.24 -10.99
N LEU A 19 -28.43 28.05 -9.94
CA LEU A 19 -27.62 27.95 -8.72
C LEU A 19 -27.80 26.58 -8.05
N LEU A 20 -29.02 26.06 -7.94
CA LEU A 20 -29.28 24.75 -7.37
C LEU A 20 -28.61 23.64 -8.19
N VAL A 21 -28.68 23.69 -9.52
CA VAL A 21 -28.02 22.73 -10.41
C VAL A 21 -26.50 22.80 -10.22
N CYS A 22 -25.91 23.98 -10.15
CA CYS A 22 -24.48 24.14 -9.89
C CYS A 22 -24.05 23.55 -8.55
N ILE A 23 -24.84 23.72 -7.49
CA ILE A 23 -24.57 23.15 -6.16
C ILE A 23 -24.61 21.62 -6.23
N VAL A 24 -25.59 21.04 -6.90
CA VAL A 24 -25.70 19.58 -7.07
C VAL A 24 -24.50 19.01 -7.82
N ILE A 25 -24.13 19.62 -8.95
CA ILE A 25 -22.98 19.18 -9.74
C ILE A 25 -21.69 19.28 -8.91
N TRP A 26 -21.52 20.36 -8.18
CA TRP A 26 -20.39 20.56 -7.31
C TRP A 26 -20.32 19.50 -6.20
N TYR A 27 -21.43 19.20 -5.53
CA TYR A 27 -21.53 18.17 -4.49
C TYR A 27 -21.15 16.79 -5.03
N ILE A 28 -21.69 16.40 -6.19
CA ILE A 28 -21.39 15.12 -6.83
C ILE A 28 -19.89 15.05 -7.19
N SER A 29 -19.34 16.10 -7.76
CA SER A 29 -17.93 16.16 -8.16
C SER A 29 -17.00 16.02 -6.96
N THR A 30 -17.28 16.73 -5.87
CA THR A 30 -16.51 16.69 -4.62
C THR A 30 -16.58 15.30 -3.97
N SER A 31 -17.76 14.74 -3.83
CA SER A 31 -17.99 13.41 -3.27
C SER A 31 -17.26 12.33 -4.07
N ASN A 32 -17.36 12.38 -5.40
CA ASN A 32 -16.63 11.46 -6.29
C ASN A 32 -15.11 11.63 -6.18
N GLY A 33 -14.64 12.85 -6.00
CA GLY A 33 -13.22 13.16 -5.80
C GLY A 33 -12.64 12.53 -4.53
N ILE A 34 -13.41 12.54 -3.43
CA ILE A 34 -13.03 11.88 -2.16
C ILE A 34 -13.02 10.36 -2.33
N LYS A 35 -14.09 9.78 -2.88
CA LYS A 35 -14.20 8.33 -3.12
C LYS A 35 -13.06 7.79 -4.00
N ARG A 36 -12.72 8.52 -5.07
CA ARG A 36 -11.57 8.15 -5.93
C ARG A 36 -10.24 8.17 -5.16
N SER A 37 -10.07 9.09 -4.23
CA SER A 37 -8.85 9.15 -3.42
C SER A 37 -8.80 8.01 -2.41
N GLN A 38 -9.93 7.60 -1.83
CA GLN A 38 -10.02 6.42 -0.99
C GLN A 38 -9.64 5.15 -1.74
N LEU A 39 -10.20 4.94 -2.94
CA LEU A 39 -9.86 3.79 -3.79
C LEU A 39 -8.36 3.73 -4.12
N LYS A 40 -7.71 4.88 -4.32
CA LYS A 40 -6.24 4.93 -4.53
C LYS A 40 -5.45 4.50 -3.30
N VAL A 41 -5.96 4.77 -2.09
CA VAL A 41 -5.33 4.27 -0.85
C VAL A 41 -5.44 2.75 -0.79
N GLU A 42 -6.61 2.18 -1.05
CA GLU A 42 -6.85 0.74 -1.06
C GLU A 42 -6.00 0.03 -2.13
N GLU A 43 -5.88 0.61 -3.33
CA GLU A 43 -5.01 0.10 -4.39
C GLU A 43 -3.53 0.09 -3.97
N ALA A 44 -3.06 1.17 -3.37
CA ALA A 44 -1.67 1.26 -2.89
C ALA A 44 -1.40 0.31 -1.71
N GLU A 45 -2.38 0.07 -0.84
CA GLU A 45 -2.30 -0.94 0.22
C GLU A 45 -2.16 -2.35 -0.36
N SER A 46 -2.94 -2.67 -1.39
CA SER A 46 -2.81 -3.94 -2.13
C SER A 46 -1.41 -4.12 -2.71
N GLY A 47 -0.78 -3.04 -3.19
CA GLY A 47 0.61 -3.07 -3.65
C GLY A 47 1.61 -3.48 -2.56
N ILE A 48 1.38 -3.04 -1.32
CA ILE A 48 2.18 -3.48 -0.15
C ILE A 48 1.98 -4.98 0.10
N ASP A 49 0.74 -5.47 0.03
CA ASP A 49 0.43 -6.88 0.25
C ASP A 49 1.12 -7.80 -0.78
N VAL A 50 1.13 -7.39 -2.04
CA VAL A 50 1.83 -8.10 -3.12
C VAL A 50 3.34 -8.16 -2.84
N ALA A 51 3.96 -7.03 -2.46
CA ALA A 51 5.39 -6.99 -2.17
C ALA A 51 5.76 -7.84 -0.95
N LEU A 52 4.98 -7.79 0.12
CA LEU A 52 5.18 -8.59 1.32
C LEU A 52 4.98 -10.10 1.06
N THR A 53 3.99 -10.46 0.25
CA THR A 53 3.77 -11.86 -0.16
C THR A 53 4.96 -12.37 -0.95
N LYS A 54 5.46 -11.60 -1.91
CA LYS A 54 6.65 -11.96 -2.68
C LYS A 54 7.89 -12.10 -1.78
N ARG A 55 8.05 -11.21 -0.79
CA ARG A 55 9.12 -11.31 0.21
C ARG A 55 9.05 -12.61 1.00
N TYR A 56 7.87 -12.97 1.46
CA TYR A 56 7.62 -14.23 2.16
C TYR A 56 8.02 -15.45 1.31
N ASP A 57 7.61 -15.47 0.04
CA ASP A 57 7.89 -16.58 -0.87
C ASP A 57 9.40 -16.73 -1.13
N VAL A 58 10.11 -15.61 -1.33
CA VAL A 58 11.57 -15.63 -1.53
C VAL A 58 12.28 -16.10 -0.27
N LEU A 59 11.89 -15.62 0.91
CA LEU A 59 12.48 -16.06 2.18
C LEU A 59 12.22 -17.53 2.46
N THR A 60 11.05 -18.04 2.10
CA THR A 60 10.76 -19.48 2.20
C THR A 60 11.74 -20.30 1.35
N LYS A 61 11.98 -19.89 0.10
CA LYS A 61 12.96 -20.54 -0.78
C LYS A 61 14.40 -20.41 -0.25
N MET A 62 14.77 -19.23 0.32
CA MET A 62 16.08 -19.08 0.95
C MET A 62 16.27 -20.04 2.13
N LEU A 63 15.25 -20.20 2.97
CA LEU A 63 15.28 -21.17 4.07
C LEU A 63 15.43 -22.61 3.58
N ASP A 64 14.76 -22.97 2.49
CA ASP A 64 14.87 -24.34 1.94
C ASP A 64 16.28 -24.61 1.39
N VAL A 65 16.92 -23.62 0.77
CA VAL A 65 18.33 -23.73 0.35
C VAL A 65 19.24 -23.88 1.56
N VAL A 66 19.06 -23.06 2.59
CA VAL A 66 19.86 -23.06 3.82
C VAL A 66 19.76 -24.38 4.59
N LYS A 67 18.55 -24.97 4.66
CA LYS A 67 18.32 -26.28 5.30
C LYS A 67 19.19 -27.40 4.70
N GLY A 68 19.51 -27.34 3.41
CA GLY A 68 20.40 -28.29 2.75
C GLY A 68 21.84 -28.26 3.28
N TYR A 69 22.27 -27.14 3.86
CA TYR A 69 23.63 -26.95 4.42
C TYR A 69 23.69 -27.12 5.95
N GLN A 70 22.53 -27.04 6.62
CA GLN A 70 22.39 -27.12 8.09
C GLN A 70 21.76 -28.44 8.56
N ALA A 71 22.39 -29.56 8.29
CA ALA A 71 21.87 -30.88 8.76
C ALA A 71 21.81 -31.02 10.29
N HIS A 72 22.43 -30.15 11.09
CA HIS A 72 22.61 -30.35 12.54
C HIS A 72 22.23 -29.23 13.48
N GLU A 73 21.83 -28.01 12.99
CA GLU A 73 21.49 -26.90 13.90
C GLU A 73 20.02 -26.46 13.78
N LYS A 74 19.21 -26.93 14.75
CA LYS A 74 17.74 -26.71 14.81
C LYS A 74 17.31 -25.30 15.18
N THR A 75 18.20 -24.29 15.29
CA THR A 75 17.93 -23.08 16.07
C THR A 75 17.46 -21.85 15.24
N VAL A 76 17.46 -21.88 13.91
CA VAL A 76 17.20 -20.68 13.07
C VAL A 76 15.84 -20.71 12.34
N LEU A 77 15.02 -21.70 12.55
CA LEU A 77 13.67 -21.75 11.97
C LEU A 77 12.69 -20.94 12.83
N THR A 78 12.90 -19.62 12.83
CA THR A 78 11.89 -18.68 13.31
C THR A 78 10.64 -18.84 12.45
N GLU A 79 9.46 -18.99 13.08
CA GLU A 79 8.18 -19.08 12.37
C GLU A 79 8.00 -17.90 11.40
N LEU A 80 8.11 -18.18 10.12
CA LEU A 80 7.75 -17.22 9.07
C LEU A 80 6.26 -16.91 9.21
N VAL A 81 5.95 -15.66 9.51
CA VAL A 81 4.57 -15.21 9.63
C VAL A 81 3.98 -15.07 8.23
N LYS A 82 3.18 -16.05 7.83
CA LYS A 82 2.42 -15.97 6.58
C LYS A 82 1.39 -14.85 6.67
N LEU A 83 1.40 -13.98 5.66
CA LEU A 83 0.39 -12.93 5.53
C LEU A 83 -0.99 -13.56 5.34
N ARG A 84 -1.97 -13.01 6.06
CA ARG A 84 -3.38 -13.40 5.94
C ARG A 84 -4.17 -12.22 5.37
N SER A 85 -5.20 -12.53 4.59
CA SER A 85 -6.16 -11.52 4.14
C SER A 85 -6.79 -10.80 5.35
N GLY A 86 -6.93 -9.48 5.28
CA GLY A 86 -7.52 -8.68 6.33
C GLY A 86 -6.57 -8.26 7.47
N MET A 87 -5.26 -8.44 7.32
CA MET A 87 -4.29 -7.89 8.26
C MET A 87 -4.29 -6.37 8.25
N THR A 88 -4.25 -5.78 9.44
CA THR A 88 -4.04 -4.34 9.62
C THR A 88 -2.63 -3.92 9.21
N MET A 89 -2.42 -2.64 8.93
CA MET A 89 -1.07 -2.10 8.62
C MET A 89 -0.07 -2.34 9.76
N ALA A 90 -0.53 -2.34 11.02
CA ALA A 90 0.32 -2.67 12.16
C ALA A 90 0.79 -4.14 12.13
N GLU A 91 -0.10 -5.07 11.83
CA GLU A 91 0.23 -6.50 11.69
C GLU A 91 1.13 -6.76 10.47
N LYS A 92 0.90 -6.09 9.33
CA LYS A 92 1.77 -6.13 8.15
C LYS A 92 3.19 -5.63 8.48
N ASN A 93 3.30 -4.54 9.24
CA ASN A 93 4.59 -4.02 9.67
C ASN A 93 5.31 -4.98 10.64
N ALA A 94 4.59 -5.58 11.58
CA ALA A 94 5.17 -6.58 12.49
C ALA A 94 5.65 -7.83 11.73
N ALA A 95 4.87 -8.32 10.76
CA ALA A 95 5.28 -9.41 9.88
C ALA A 95 6.53 -9.05 9.08
N ASN A 96 6.59 -7.84 8.53
CA ASN A 96 7.75 -7.36 7.79
C ASN A 96 9.02 -7.28 8.66
N GLN A 97 8.92 -6.82 9.91
CA GLN A 97 10.05 -6.77 10.85
C GLN A 97 10.62 -8.19 11.12
N LYS A 98 9.74 -9.18 11.28
CA LYS A 98 10.16 -10.59 11.44
C LYS A 98 10.86 -11.10 10.17
N MET A 99 10.34 -10.80 8.99
CA MET A 99 10.98 -11.16 7.72
C MET A 99 12.34 -10.48 7.54
N GLU A 100 12.48 -9.24 7.98
CA GLU A 100 13.76 -8.50 7.95
C GLU A 100 14.79 -9.14 8.89
N GLN A 101 14.38 -9.50 10.12
CA GLN A 101 15.25 -10.20 11.06
C GLN A 101 15.72 -11.54 10.47
N LEU A 102 14.80 -12.31 9.92
CA LEU A 102 15.14 -13.59 9.27
C LEU A 102 16.12 -13.42 8.10
N THR A 103 15.96 -12.34 7.30
CA THR A 103 16.92 -12.03 6.23
C THR A 103 18.32 -11.81 6.79
N LYS A 104 18.45 -11.07 7.92
CA LYS A 104 19.72 -10.85 8.59
C LYS A 104 20.33 -12.15 9.12
N ASP A 105 19.52 -12.99 9.75
CA ASP A 105 19.97 -14.27 10.31
C ASP A 105 20.46 -15.23 9.21
N ILE A 106 19.75 -15.28 8.07
CA ILE A 106 20.17 -16.07 6.90
C ILE A 106 21.51 -15.56 6.34
N ASN A 107 21.70 -14.24 6.27
CA ASN A 107 22.94 -13.66 5.76
C ASN A 107 24.14 -13.94 6.69
N ILE A 108 23.94 -13.81 8.01
CA ILE A 108 24.96 -14.17 9.01
C ILE A 108 25.33 -15.65 8.88
N LEU A 109 24.33 -16.52 8.71
CA LEU A 109 24.57 -17.93 8.53
C LEU A 109 25.38 -18.21 7.25
N ALA A 110 25.03 -17.56 6.13
CA ALA A 110 25.74 -17.74 4.87
C ALA A 110 27.23 -17.31 4.95
N GLU A 111 27.59 -16.42 5.87
CA GLU A 111 28.99 -16.07 6.13
C GLU A 111 29.79 -17.21 6.72
N ASN A 112 29.15 -18.09 7.51
CA ASN A 112 29.77 -19.27 8.11
C ASN A 112 29.86 -20.47 7.13
N TYR A 113 29.16 -20.42 5.99
CA TYR A 113 29.13 -21.47 4.98
C TYR A 113 29.50 -20.91 3.59
N PRO A 114 30.81 -20.84 3.25
CA PRO A 114 31.28 -20.27 1.98
C PRO A 114 30.66 -20.92 0.73
N GLU A 115 30.38 -22.23 0.80
CA GLU A 115 29.73 -22.99 -0.28
C GLU A 115 28.28 -22.53 -0.52
N LEU A 116 27.52 -22.24 0.54
CA LEU A 116 26.18 -21.65 0.46
C LEU A 116 26.26 -20.24 -0.15
N LYS A 117 27.16 -19.40 0.37
CA LYS A 117 27.35 -18.02 -0.10
C LYS A 117 27.71 -17.92 -1.58
N SER A 118 28.49 -18.89 -2.10
CA SER A 118 28.91 -18.96 -3.51
C SER A 118 27.93 -19.70 -4.42
N SER A 119 26.86 -20.29 -3.87
CA SER A 119 25.89 -21.00 -4.71
C SER A 119 25.09 -20.02 -5.57
N ASN A 120 24.92 -20.35 -6.85
CA ASN A 120 24.19 -19.49 -7.80
C ASN A 120 22.74 -19.27 -7.34
N ASN A 121 22.10 -20.31 -6.82
CA ASN A 121 20.71 -20.22 -6.33
C ASN A 121 20.59 -19.25 -5.16
N PHE A 122 21.53 -19.27 -4.21
CA PHE A 122 21.49 -18.37 -3.06
C PHE A 122 21.77 -16.91 -3.49
N MET A 123 22.72 -16.69 -4.37
CA MET A 123 23.01 -15.36 -4.91
C MET A 123 21.82 -14.77 -5.69
N GLU A 124 21.10 -15.58 -6.47
CA GLU A 124 19.90 -15.15 -7.19
C GLU A 124 18.77 -14.79 -6.22
N LEU A 125 18.57 -15.57 -5.16
CA LEU A 125 17.58 -15.29 -4.11
C LEU A 125 17.95 -14.02 -3.33
N GLN A 126 19.24 -13.78 -3.02
CA GLN A 126 19.70 -12.52 -2.40
C GLN A 126 19.41 -11.31 -3.28
N LYS A 127 19.64 -11.40 -4.58
CA LYS A 127 19.29 -10.33 -5.52
C LYS A 127 17.78 -10.11 -5.55
N THR A 128 17.01 -11.20 -5.61
CA THR A 128 15.54 -11.10 -5.65
C THR A 128 15.00 -10.47 -4.36
N ILE A 129 15.57 -10.77 -3.17
CA ILE A 129 15.12 -10.14 -1.91
C ILE A 129 15.43 -8.64 -1.89
N ALA A 130 16.56 -8.21 -2.46
CA ALA A 130 16.90 -6.80 -2.60
C ALA A 130 15.91 -6.07 -3.52
N ASP A 131 15.58 -6.65 -4.67
CA ASP A 131 14.58 -6.11 -5.60
C ASP A 131 13.19 -6.01 -4.94
N VAL A 132 12.79 -7.01 -4.17
CA VAL A 132 11.52 -7.01 -3.42
C VAL A 132 11.49 -5.92 -2.35
N GLU A 133 12.61 -5.69 -1.67
CA GLU A 133 12.72 -4.61 -0.68
C GLU A 133 12.56 -3.23 -1.33
N GLU A 134 13.15 -3.00 -2.49
CA GLU A 134 12.99 -1.76 -3.25
C GLU A 134 11.51 -1.55 -3.65
N HIS A 135 10.87 -2.60 -4.17
CA HIS A 135 9.43 -2.56 -4.49
C HIS A 135 8.56 -2.28 -3.28
N LEU A 136 8.85 -2.89 -2.12
CA LEU A 136 8.13 -2.65 -0.88
C LEU A 136 8.26 -1.20 -0.43
N GLN A 137 9.47 -0.62 -0.50
CA GLN A 137 9.70 0.78 -0.16
C GLN A 137 8.95 1.73 -1.12
N ALA A 138 8.91 1.41 -2.42
CA ALA A 138 8.14 2.16 -3.41
C ALA A 138 6.63 2.10 -3.12
N ALA A 139 6.10 0.91 -2.84
CA ALA A 139 4.69 0.72 -2.49
C ALA A 139 4.30 1.50 -1.22
N ARG A 140 5.16 1.50 -0.19
CA ARG A 140 4.95 2.28 1.04
C ARG A 140 4.94 3.78 0.79
N ARG A 141 5.85 4.29 -0.04
CA ARG A 141 5.86 5.72 -0.42
C ARG A 141 4.57 6.10 -1.14
N LEU A 142 4.10 5.25 -2.07
CA LEU A 142 2.85 5.49 -2.80
C LEU A 142 1.63 5.47 -1.86
N TYR A 143 1.57 4.49 -0.94
CA TYR A 143 0.52 4.41 0.07
C TYR A 143 0.46 5.68 0.93
N ASN A 144 1.59 6.10 1.48
CA ASN A 144 1.66 7.30 2.31
C ASN A 144 1.26 8.58 1.54
N ALA A 145 1.67 8.71 0.27
CA ALA A 145 1.28 9.82 -0.59
C ALA A 145 -0.24 9.84 -0.85
N ASN A 146 -0.84 8.69 -1.10
CA ASN A 146 -2.29 8.57 -1.32
C ASN A 146 -3.09 8.84 -0.04
N VAL A 147 -2.64 8.33 1.12
CA VAL A 147 -3.25 8.64 2.44
C VAL A 147 -3.19 10.15 2.70
N ASN A 148 -2.04 10.79 2.48
CA ASN A 148 -1.92 12.23 2.65
C ASN A 148 -2.85 13.00 1.70
N THR A 149 -2.95 12.59 0.46
CA THR A 149 -3.86 13.19 -0.54
C THR A 149 -5.32 13.02 -0.12
N TYR A 150 -5.70 11.85 0.36
CA TYR A 150 -7.05 11.57 0.87
C TYR A 150 -7.38 12.44 2.09
N ASN A 151 -6.49 12.45 3.09
CA ASN A 151 -6.67 13.24 4.30
C ASN A 151 -6.73 14.75 3.98
N THR A 152 -5.90 15.24 3.07
CA THR A 152 -5.94 16.64 2.63
C THR A 152 -7.31 16.99 2.05
N LYS A 153 -7.90 16.11 1.22
CA LYS A 153 -9.24 16.36 0.66
C LYS A 153 -10.34 16.39 1.73
N LEU A 154 -10.17 15.72 2.86
CA LEU A 154 -11.14 15.75 3.93
C LEU A 154 -11.13 17.05 4.75
N VAL A 155 -9.99 17.76 4.80
CA VAL A 155 -9.81 18.95 5.65
C VAL A 155 -9.79 20.27 4.90
N VAL A 156 -9.60 20.23 3.57
CA VAL A 156 -9.51 21.45 2.74
C VAL A 156 -10.88 21.84 2.20
N PHE A 157 -11.18 23.15 2.25
CA PHE A 157 -12.36 23.69 1.56
C PHE A 157 -12.23 23.48 0.03
N PRO A 158 -13.31 23.10 -0.67
CA PRO A 158 -14.70 23.02 -0.22
C PRO A 158 -15.15 21.62 0.24
N SER A 159 -14.29 20.62 0.25
CA SER A 159 -14.62 19.22 0.55
C SER A 159 -14.74 18.90 2.06
N SER A 160 -14.38 19.86 2.90
CA SER A 160 -14.48 19.77 4.38
C SER A 160 -15.88 20.09 4.95
N ILE A 161 -16.88 20.40 4.09
CA ILE A 161 -18.25 20.74 4.49
C ILE A 161 -19.12 19.49 4.60
#